data_9a431adbddad3a0d7ba6ff5c47039789
#
_entry.id   9a431adbddad3a0d7ba6ff5c47039789
#
_cell.length_a   1.000
_cell.length_b   1.000
_cell.length_c   1.000
_cell.angle_alpha   90.00
_cell.angle_beta   90.00
_cell.angle_gamma   90.00
#
_symmetry.space_group_name_H-M   'P 1'
#
loop_
_entity.id
_entity.type
_entity.pdbx_description
1 polymer ?
#
loop_
_entity_poly.entity_id
_entity_poly.type
_entity_poly.pdbx_seq_one_letter_code
_entity_poly.pdbx_strand_id
1 'polypeptide(L)'
;IARRAIDDGHQVRCMVRAPRRASFLQEWGCELTRGNLLQPDSLDYALEGVDAVIDAATSRPNDPKSIYETDWDGKLNLLRACERAEVKRFVFLSLLGAHQHRKVPLMDIKACTENLLEDSDFDYTILQGAAFMQGVVSQFAIPVLESQTVWVSGSPTAIAYMNTQDMARFAVAALERPETVRGSFPVVGSKAWNTGELVQLCERCSGKAARVFRVPPFLIKLLEGATSFFEPAVNVAERLAFAEVSGCLLYTSDAADDVNGV
;
A
#
# COMPACT_ATOMS: atom_id res chain seq x y z
N ILE A 1 -11.16 3.26 1.47
CA ILE A 1 -11.92 2.14 0.89
C ILE A 1 -13.25 1.99 1.62
N ALA A 2 -13.29 1.65 2.92
CA ALA A 2 -14.52 1.38 3.67
C ALA A 2 -15.58 2.50 3.51
N ARG A 3 -15.19 3.77 3.74
CA ARG A 3 -16.09 4.91 3.53
C ARG A 3 -16.66 4.96 2.10
N ARG A 4 -15.79 4.76 1.09
CA ARG A 4 -16.21 4.77 -0.31
C ARG A 4 -17.21 3.65 -0.60
N ALA A 5 -16.95 2.44 -0.11
CA ALA A 5 -17.86 1.30 -0.32
C ALA A 5 -19.25 1.55 0.31
N ILE A 6 -19.31 2.15 1.51
CA ILE A 6 -20.58 2.57 2.13
C ILE A 6 -21.29 3.62 1.26
N ASP A 7 -20.56 4.65 0.79
CA ASP A 7 -21.13 5.72 -0.04
C ASP A 7 -21.66 5.19 -1.38
N ASP A 8 -21.10 4.08 -1.89
CA ASP A 8 -21.57 3.38 -3.10
C ASP A 8 -22.70 2.34 -2.81
N GLY A 9 -23.14 2.21 -1.56
CA GLY A 9 -24.30 1.39 -1.17
C GLY A 9 -23.97 -0.05 -0.76
N HIS A 10 -22.70 -0.41 -0.61
CA HIS A 10 -22.31 -1.74 -0.14
C HIS A 10 -22.52 -1.90 1.37
N GLN A 11 -22.83 -3.12 1.80
CA GLN A 11 -22.73 -3.52 3.20
C GLN A 11 -21.25 -3.85 3.50
N VAL A 12 -20.65 -3.11 4.41
CA VAL A 12 -19.21 -3.18 4.65
C VAL A 12 -18.91 -3.74 6.04
N ARG A 13 -18.22 -4.88 6.08
CA ARG A 13 -17.64 -5.44 7.30
C ARG A 13 -16.15 -5.15 7.32
N CYS A 14 -15.70 -4.46 8.36
CA CYS A 14 -14.28 -4.15 8.57
C CYS A 14 -13.69 -5.09 9.60
N MET A 15 -12.81 -5.99 9.17
CA MET A 15 -12.04 -6.82 10.08
C MET A 15 -10.88 -6.01 10.68
N VAL A 16 -10.83 -5.94 12.00
CA VAL A 16 -9.83 -5.16 12.75
C VAL A 16 -9.28 -5.92 13.94
N ARG A 17 -7.99 -5.74 14.25
CA ARG A 17 -7.35 -6.36 15.43
C ARG A 17 -7.87 -5.78 16.76
N ALA A 18 -8.21 -4.49 16.76
CA ALA A 18 -8.63 -3.74 17.96
C ALA A 18 -9.87 -2.88 17.65
N PRO A 19 -11.10 -3.42 17.78
CA PRO A 19 -12.33 -2.69 17.44
C PRO A 19 -12.48 -1.34 18.14
N ARG A 20 -12.07 -1.23 19.41
CA ARG A 20 -12.13 0.04 20.16
C ARG A 20 -11.33 1.17 19.52
N ARG A 21 -10.25 0.88 18.79
CA ARG A 21 -9.43 1.88 18.08
C ARG A 21 -9.97 2.21 16.68
N ALA A 22 -10.95 1.46 16.22
CA ALA A 22 -11.54 1.56 14.90
C ALA A 22 -13.03 1.96 14.96
N SER A 23 -13.53 2.45 16.12
CA SER A 23 -14.94 2.82 16.31
C SER A 23 -15.45 3.84 15.31
N PHE A 24 -14.59 4.71 14.80
CA PHE A 24 -14.93 5.67 13.74
C PHE A 24 -15.47 5.01 12.46
N LEU A 25 -15.12 3.75 12.20
CA LEU A 25 -15.66 3.00 11.06
C LEU A 25 -17.15 2.67 11.26
N GLN A 26 -17.59 2.44 12.51
CA GLN A 26 -19.01 2.24 12.82
C GLN A 26 -19.82 3.52 12.58
N GLU A 27 -19.22 4.69 12.90
CA GLU A 27 -19.85 6.00 12.59
C GLU A 27 -20.06 6.21 11.09
N TRP A 28 -19.25 5.54 10.25
CA TRP A 28 -19.43 5.55 8.80
C TRP A 28 -20.44 4.52 8.30
N GLY A 29 -20.99 3.68 9.18
CA GLY A 29 -21.94 2.64 8.85
C GLY A 29 -21.34 1.25 8.61
N CYS A 30 -20.06 1.03 8.93
CA CYS A 30 -19.45 -0.29 8.79
C CYS A 30 -19.79 -1.20 9.98
N GLU A 31 -19.98 -2.47 9.71
CA GLU A 31 -19.91 -3.53 10.71
C GLU A 31 -18.44 -3.75 11.11
N LEU A 32 -18.15 -3.82 12.42
CA LEU A 32 -16.81 -4.18 12.89
C LEU A 32 -16.78 -5.64 13.35
N THR A 33 -15.85 -6.39 12.82
CA THR A 33 -15.52 -7.72 13.33
C THR A 33 -14.09 -7.76 13.85
N ARG A 34 -13.88 -8.48 14.96
CA ARG A 34 -12.54 -8.71 15.49
C ARG A 34 -11.90 -9.85 14.73
N GLY A 35 -10.75 -9.61 14.12
CA GLY A 35 -9.96 -10.64 13.45
C GLY A 35 -8.50 -10.27 13.37
N ASN A 36 -7.68 -11.29 13.19
CA ASN A 36 -6.23 -11.16 13.03
C ASN A 36 -5.76 -12.15 11.96
N LEU A 37 -5.08 -11.66 10.95
CA LEU A 37 -4.53 -12.48 9.86
C LEU A 37 -3.66 -13.65 10.36
N LEU A 38 -3.02 -13.49 11.53
CA LEU A 38 -2.20 -14.53 12.19
C LEU A 38 -3.01 -15.51 13.05
N GLN A 39 -4.31 -15.40 13.10
CA GLN A 39 -5.22 -16.26 13.85
C GLN A 39 -6.31 -16.80 12.92
N PRO A 40 -6.08 -17.92 12.22
CA PRO A 40 -6.99 -18.45 11.20
C PRO A 40 -8.44 -18.58 11.66
N ASP A 41 -8.68 -19.07 12.87
CA ASP A 41 -10.03 -19.24 13.42
C ASP A 41 -10.83 -17.93 13.49
N SER A 42 -10.14 -16.79 13.65
CA SER A 42 -10.79 -15.48 13.68
C SER A 42 -11.21 -15.00 12.28
N LEU A 43 -10.67 -15.58 11.21
CA LEU A 43 -10.96 -15.24 9.84
C LEU A 43 -12.26 -15.90 9.37
N ASP A 44 -12.52 -17.14 9.76
CA ASP A 44 -13.72 -17.86 9.37
C ASP A 44 -14.98 -17.12 9.82
N TYR A 45 -14.99 -16.62 11.07
CA TYR A 45 -16.08 -15.78 11.57
C TYR A 45 -16.19 -14.42 10.83
N ALA A 46 -15.05 -13.81 10.53
CA ALA A 46 -15.03 -12.53 9.85
C ALA A 46 -15.56 -12.61 8.41
N LEU A 47 -15.44 -13.77 7.78
CA LEU A 47 -15.82 -14.00 6.38
C LEU A 47 -17.21 -14.63 6.22
N GLU A 48 -17.91 -14.95 7.31
CA GLU A 48 -19.26 -15.52 7.23
C GLU A 48 -20.22 -14.59 6.49
N GLY A 49 -20.80 -15.10 5.37
CA GLY A 49 -21.73 -14.36 4.53
C GLY A 49 -21.10 -13.17 3.76
N VAL A 50 -19.79 -13.19 3.52
CA VAL A 50 -19.08 -12.16 2.74
C VAL A 50 -18.99 -12.58 1.28
N ASP A 51 -19.49 -11.74 0.37
CA ASP A 51 -19.46 -11.97 -1.08
C ASP A 51 -18.10 -11.62 -1.70
N ALA A 52 -17.44 -10.60 -1.17
CA ALA A 52 -16.20 -10.06 -1.72
C ALA A 52 -15.24 -9.55 -0.63
N VAL A 53 -13.95 -9.66 -0.90
CA VAL A 53 -12.89 -9.14 -0.03
C VAL A 53 -12.03 -8.11 -0.75
N ILE A 54 -11.80 -6.97 -0.10
CA ILE A 54 -10.75 -6.02 -0.50
C ILE A 54 -9.63 -6.10 0.53
N ASP A 55 -8.49 -6.64 0.12
CA ASP A 55 -7.32 -6.75 0.99
C ASP A 55 -6.41 -5.53 0.85
N ALA A 56 -6.50 -4.64 1.83
CA ALA A 56 -5.63 -3.48 2.00
C ALA A 56 -4.75 -3.59 3.25
N ALA A 57 -4.70 -4.78 3.87
CA ALA A 57 -3.94 -4.98 5.08
C ALA A 57 -2.44 -5.10 4.77
N THR A 58 -1.62 -4.43 5.56
CA THR A 58 -0.16 -4.53 5.53
C THR A 58 0.40 -4.17 6.89
N SER A 59 1.60 -4.66 7.20
CA SER A 59 2.32 -4.32 8.41
C SER A 59 2.69 -2.82 8.45
N ARG A 60 2.84 -2.27 9.63
CA ARG A 60 3.35 -0.91 9.86
C ARG A 60 4.80 -0.98 10.37
N PRO A 61 5.60 0.11 10.23
CA PRO A 61 6.96 0.12 10.76
C PRO A 61 7.08 -0.23 12.24
N ASN A 62 6.03 0.12 13.03
CA ASN A 62 5.99 -0.10 14.48
C ASN A 62 5.17 -1.34 14.87
N ASP A 63 4.80 -2.20 13.93
CA ASP A 63 4.15 -3.47 14.25
C ASP A 63 5.18 -4.39 14.92
N PRO A 64 4.78 -5.12 15.98
CA PRO A 64 5.68 -6.05 16.68
C PRO A 64 5.97 -7.31 15.87
N LYS A 65 5.22 -7.55 14.81
CA LYS A 65 5.33 -8.67 13.89
C LYS A 65 6.05 -8.26 12.62
N SER A 66 6.86 -9.15 12.09
CA SER A 66 7.59 -8.92 10.84
C SER A 66 6.62 -8.80 9.64
N ILE A 67 7.12 -8.26 8.55
CA ILE A 67 6.37 -8.24 7.27
C ILE A 67 6.09 -9.66 6.77
N TYR A 68 7.00 -10.61 7.02
CA TYR A 68 6.80 -12.00 6.63
C TYR A 68 5.62 -12.61 7.37
N GLU A 69 5.53 -12.41 8.69
CA GLU A 69 4.37 -12.91 9.45
C GLU A 69 3.07 -12.25 8.96
N THR A 70 3.04 -10.92 8.84
CA THR A 70 1.79 -10.19 8.55
C THR A 70 1.44 -10.21 7.06
N ASP A 71 2.39 -9.88 6.20
CA ASP A 71 2.13 -9.68 4.77
C ASP A 71 2.31 -10.96 3.95
N TRP A 72 2.93 -12.03 4.48
CA TRP A 72 3.00 -13.34 3.85
C TRP A 72 2.13 -14.38 4.54
N ASP A 73 2.47 -14.81 5.75
CA ASP A 73 1.71 -15.86 6.45
C ASP A 73 0.25 -15.43 6.68
N GLY A 74 0.05 -14.15 7.04
CA GLY A 74 -1.28 -13.58 7.20
C GLY A 74 -2.09 -13.57 5.90
N LYS A 75 -1.46 -13.36 4.72
CA LYS A 75 -2.15 -13.43 3.43
C LYS A 75 -2.51 -14.86 3.06
N LEU A 76 -1.61 -15.81 3.27
CA LEU A 76 -1.91 -17.23 3.08
C LEU A 76 -3.11 -17.67 3.92
N ASN A 77 -3.17 -17.26 5.18
CA ASN A 77 -4.30 -17.54 6.05
C ASN A 77 -5.60 -16.92 5.52
N LEU A 78 -5.54 -15.66 5.06
CA LEU A 78 -6.70 -14.96 4.51
C LEU A 78 -7.22 -15.65 3.25
N LEU A 79 -6.36 -15.97 2.29
CA LEU A 79 -6.76 -16.64 1.05
C LEU A 79 -7.42 -18.00 1.33
N ARG A 80 -6.78 -18.82 2.18
CA ARG A 80 -7.37 -20.10 2.61
C ARG A 80 -8.71 -19.95 3.33
N ALA A 81 -8.88 -18.90 4.13
CA ALA A 81 -10.15 -18.64 4.78
C ALA A 81 -11.22 -18.17 3.78
N CYS A 82 -10.84 -17.35 2.78
CA CYS A 82 -11.73 -16.97 1.69
C CYS A 82 -12.19 -18.17 0.86
N GLU A 83 -11.29 -19.12 0.58
CA GLU A 83 -11.63 -20.39 -0.10
C GLU A 83 -12.66 -21.19 0.70
N ARG A 84 -12.44 -21.37 2.02
CA ARG A 84 -13.39 -22.08 2.89
C ARG A 84 -14.75 -21.39 3.01
N ALA A 85 -14.77 -20.07 2.99
CA ALA A 85 -15.97 -19.25 3.04
C ALA A 85 -16.65 -19.07 1.66
N GLU A 86 -16.12 -19.71 0.61
CA GLU A 86 -16.61 -19.62 -0.78
C GLU A 86 -16.66 -18.19 -1.33
N VAL A 87 -15.83 -17.28 -0.80
CA VAL A 87 -15.66 -15.92 -1.34
C VAL A 87 -15.06 -16.01 -2.73
N LYS A 88 -15.75 -15.51 -3.73
CA LYS A 88 -15.26 -15.57 -5.14
C LYS A 88 -14.53 -14.31 -5.55
N ARG A 89 -14.99 -13.15 -5.13
CA ARG A 89 -14.46 -11.85 -5.55
C ARG A 89 -13.36 -11.37 -4.60
N PHE A 90 -12.14 -11.16 -5.12
CA PHE A 90 -11.00 -10.74 -4.31
C PHE A 90 -10.27 -9.56 -4.96
N VAL A 91 -10.19 -8.42 -4.28
CA VAL A 91 -9.43 -7.24 -4.74
C VAL A 91 -8.19 -7.08 -3.87
N PHE A 92 -7.02 -7.14 -4.48
CA PHE A 92 -5.74 -7.06 -3.81
C PHE A 92 -5.03 -5.74 -4.10
N LEU A 93 -4.60 -5.03 -3.06
CA LEU A 93 -3.75 -3.86 -3.21
C LEU A 93 -2.28 -4.29 -3.20
N SER A 94 -1.69 -4.27 -4.38
CA SER A 94 -0.29 -4.59 -4.60
C SER A 94 0.56 -3.34 -4.86
N LEU A 95 1.79 -3.56 -5.26
CA LEU A 95 2.77 -2.52 -5.54
C LEU A 95 3.24 -2.60 -6.99
N LEU A 96 3.26 -1.44 -7.65
CA LEU A 96 3.81 -1.35 -9.00
C LEU A 96 5.27 -1.80 -9.02
N GLY A 97 5.63 -2.64 -9.98
CA GLY A 97 6.99 -3.15 -10.12
C GLY A 97 7.39 -4.23 -9.12
N ALA A 98 6.45 -4.86 -8.42
CA ALA A 98 6.73 -5.93 -7.45
C ALA A 98 7.60 -7.04 -8.06
N HIS A 99 7.29 -7.48 -9.26
CA HIS A 99 8.02 -8.54 -9.96
C HIS A 99 9.43 -8.13 -10.40
N GLN A 100 9.68 -6.84 -10.67
CA GLN A 100 10.98 -6.33 -11.09
C GLN A 100 11.97 -6.16 -9.91
N HIS A 101 11.46 -5.98 -8.70
CA HIS A 101 12.26 -5.61 -7.53
C HIS A 101 12.20 -6.64 -6.39
N ARG A 102 12.18 -7.92 -6.72
CA ARG A 102 12.06 -9.05 -5.77
C ARG A 102 13.19 -9.15 -4.74
N LYS A 103 14.27 -8.38 -4.89
CA LYS A 103 15.31 -8.26 -3.85
C LYS A 103 14.85 -7.47 -2.62
N VAL A 104 13.79 -6.68 -2.76
CA VAL A 104 13.16 -5.96 -1.66
C VAL A 104 12.07 -6.85 -1.05
N PRO A 105 12.16 -7.23 0.22
CA PRO A 105 11.29 -8.23 0.84
C PRO A 105 9.79 -7.95 0.64
N LEU A 106 9.35 -6.71 0.85
CA LEU A 106 7.94 -6.35 0.65
C LEU A 106 7.49 -6.52 -0.80
N MET A 107 8.35 -6.18 -1.77
CA MET A 107 8.06 -6.36 -3.19
C MET A 107 7.98 -7.85 -3.57
N ASP A 108 8.88 -8.66 -3.02
CA ASP A 108 8.86 -10.11 -3.23
C ASP A 108 7.58 -10.75 -2.67
N ILE A 109 7.19 -10.37 -1.45
CA ILE A 109 5.93 -10.83 -0.84
C ILE A 109 4.72 -10.44 -1.70
N LYS A 110 4.69 -9.20 -2.22
CA LYS A 110 3.60 -8.76 -3.10
C LYS A 110 3.58 -9.55 -4.39
N ALA A 111 4.73 -9.74 -5.05
CA ALA A 111 4.83 -10.55 -6.26
C ALA A 111 4.40 -12.01 -6.03
N CYS A 112 4.81 -12.62 -4.91
CA CYS A 112 4.36 -13.97 -4.56
C CYS A 112 2.85 -14.04 -4.31
N THR A 113 2.26 -13.01 -3.69
CA THR A 113 0.81 -12.95 -3.47
C THR A 113 0.05 -12.75 -4.79
N GLU A 114 0.59 -11.96 -5.72
CA GLU A 114 0.04 -11.82 -7.07
C GLU A 114 0.00 -13.17 -7.78
N ASN A 115 1.13 -13.91 -7.80
CA ASN A 115 1.19 -15.25 -8.39
C ASN A 115 0.17 -16.21 -7.76
N LEU A 116 0.02 -16.21 -6.43
CA LEU A 116 -0.98 -17.06 -5.75
C LEU A 116 -2.40 -16.75 -6.21
N LEU A 117 -2.73 -15.47 -6.42
CA LEU A 117 -4.04 -15.07 -6.93
C LEU A 117 -4.22 -15.47 -8.40
N GLU A 118 -3.18 -15.33 -9.22
CA GLU A 118 -3.19 -15.74 -10.63
C GLU A 118 -3.42 -17.25 -10.79
N ASP A 119 -2.84 -18.06 -9.89
CA ASP A 119 -2.98 -19.52 -9.87
C ASP A 119 -4.27 -19.99 -9.16
N SER A 120 -5.05 -19.08 -8.53
CA SER A 120 -6.26 -19.40 -7.77
C SER A 120 -7.51 -19.42 -8.64
N ASP A 121 -8.61 -19.93 -8.06
CA ASP A 121 -9.96 -19.89 -8.66
C ASP A 121 -10.74 -18.60 -8.31
N PHE A 122 -10.10 -17.61 -7.65
CA PHE A 122 -10.74 -16.34 -7.35
C PHE A 122 -11.00 -15.51 -8.60
N ASP A 123 -12.12 -14.82 -8.60
CA ASP A 123 -12.38 -13.66 -9.48
C ASP A 123 -11.56 -12.47 -8.93
N TYR A 124 -10.25 -12.54 -9.06
CA TYR A 124 -9.34 -11.54 -8.48
C TYR A 124 -9.27 -10.27 -9.33
N THR A 125 -8.90 -9.17 -8.67
CA THR A 125 -8.33 -7.96 -9.31
C THR A 125 -7.13 -7.50 -8.50
N ILE A 126 -6.01 -7.29 -9.16
CA ILE A 126 -4.78 -6.78 -8.55
C ILE A 126 -4.62 -5.32 -8.94
N LEU A 127 -4.58 -4.42 -7.95
CA LEU A 127 -4.35 -3.00 -8.15
C LEU A 127 -2.94 -2.65 -7.70
N GLN A 128 -2.07 -2.38 -8.67
CA GLN A 128 -0.65 -2.11 -8.44
C GLN A 128 -0.42 -0.62 -8.24
N GLY A 129 -0.40 -0.16 -6.98
CA GLY A 129 -0.15 1.24 -6.62
C GLY A 129 1.34 1.59 -6.59
N ALA A 130 1.69 2.84 -6.92
CA ALA A 130 3.06 3.34 -6.76
C ALA A 130 3.26 3.88 -5.33
N ALA A 131 2.88 5.12 -5.07
CA ALA A 131 2.97 5.76 -3.76
C ALA A 131 1.77 6.70 -3.55
N PHE A 132 1.54 7.10 -2.30
CA PHE A 132 0.38 7.91 -1.96
C PHE A 132 0.75 9.36 -1.64
N MET A 133 -0.03 10.31 -2.20
CA MET A 133 0.10 11.75 -1.92
C MET A 133 0.03 12.09 -0.44
N GLN A 134 -0.68 11.30 0.36
CA GLN A 134 -0.75 11.49 1.81
C GLN A 134 0.63 11.36 2.49
N GLY A 135 1.51 10.54 1.93
CA GLY A 135 2.91 10.46 2.36
C GLY A 135 3.69 11.76 2.09
N VAL A 136 3.40 12.44 0.98
CA VAL A 136 4.02 13.73 0.64
C VAL A 136 3.71 14.79 1.69
N VAL A 137 2.50 14.78 2.23
CA VAL A 137 2.10 15.76 3.27
C VAL A 137 2.98 15.65 4.51
N SER A 138 3.15 14.44 5.04
CA SER A 138 3.96 14.22 6.23
C SER A 138 5.46 14.37 5.99
N GLN A 139 5.93 13.96 4.82
CA GLN A 139 7.37 13.91 4.51
C GLN A 139 7.92 15.26 4.04
N PHE A 140 7.12 16.08 3.35
CA PHE A 140 7.56 17.33 2.75
C PHE A 140 6.76 18.55 3.24
N ALA A 141 5.42 18.51 3.16
CA ALA A 141 4.62 19.70 3.42
C ALA A 141 4.68 20.16 4.89
N ILE A 142 4.51 19.25 5.83
CA ILE A 142 4.56 19.58 7.27
C ILE A 142 5.94 20.14 7.66
N PRO A 143 7.09 19.48 7.34
CA PRO A 143 8.40 20.03 7.65
C PRO A 143 8.62 21.43 7.07
N VAL A 144 8.19 21.69 5.82
CA VAL A 144 8.33 23.03 5.23
C VAL A 144 7.47 24.05 5.98
N LEU A 145 6.21 23.73 6.28
CA LEU A 145 5.29 24.61 7.03
C LEU A 145 5.81 24.95 8.43
N GLU A 146 6.43 23.96 9.10
CA GLU A 146 6.97 24.11 10.46
C GLU A 146 8.43 24.58 10.48
N SER A 147 9.00 24.93 9.32
CA SER A 147 10.42 25.33 9.18
C SER A 147 11.42 24.29 9.70
N GLN A 148 11.03 23.03 9.67
CA GLN A 148 11.88 21.88 9.99
C GLN A 148 12.71 21.47 8.78
N THR A 149 13.71 20.60 9.01
CA THR A 149 14.53 20.04 7.93
C THR A 149 13.77 18.95 7.18
N VAL A 150 13.69 19.10 5.87
CA VAL A 150 13.21 18.06 4.95
C VAL A 150 14.35 17.09 4.67
N TRP A 151 14.19 15.85 5.08
CA TRP A 151 15.18 14.80 4.84
C TRP A 151 14.89 14.11 3.51
N VAL A 152 15.85 14.11 2.61
CA VAL A 152 15.73 13.53 1.28
C VAL A 152 16.76 12.44 1.10
N SER A 153 16.32 11.24 0.71
CA SER A 153 17.18 10.09 0.42
C SER A 153 17.10 9.70 -1.05
N GLY A 154 18.15 9.04 -1.55
CA GLY A 154 18.16 8.39 -2.85
C GLY A 154 18.33 9.30 -4.07
N SER A 155 18.14 8.73 -5.24
CA SER A 155 18.16 9.40 -6.54
C SER A 155 16.93 10.27 -6.75
N PRO A 156 16.99 11.31 -7.57
CA PRO A 156 15.86 12.18 -7.90
C PRO A 156 14.89 11.50 -8.88
N THR A 157 14.46 10.29 -8.57
CA THR A 157 13.51 9.55 -9.42
C THR A 157 12.11 10.11 -9.24
N ALA A 158 11.39 10.25 -10.34
CA ALA A 158 10.04 10.76 -10.33
C ALA A 158 9.05 9.63 -9.97
N ILE A 159 8.07 9.91 -9.12
CA ILE A 159 7.04 8.99 -8.67
C ILE A 159 5.67 9.57 -9.03
N ALA A 160 4.82 8.77 -9.68
CA ALA A 160 3.44 9.14 -9.97
C ALA A 160 2.55 8.87 -8.74
N TYR A 161 2.63 9.78 -7.77
CA TYR A 161 1.86 9.67 -6.53
C TYR A 161 0.36 9.70 -6.79
N MET A 162 -0.35 8.78 -6.18
CA MET A 162 -1.79 8.66 -6.26
C MET A 162 -2.47 9.15 -4.97
N ASN A 163 -3.67 9.69 -5.09
CA ASN A 163 -4.50 9.97 -3.94
C ASN A 163 -5.13 8.67 -3.40
N THR A 164 -5.08 8.45 -2.09
CA THR A 164 -5.72 7.27 -1.46
C THR A 164 -7.22 7.21 -1.68
N GLN A 165 -7.89 8.35 -1.91
CA GLN A 165 -9.32 8.38 -2.26
C GLN A 165 -9.57 7.81 -3.66
N ASP A 166 -8.67 8.09 -4.61
CA ASP A 166 -8.79 7.54 -5.96
C ASP A 166 -8.47 6.03 -5.95
N MET A 167 -7.44 5.59 -5.21
CA MET A 167 -7.23 4.15 -4.98
C MET A 167 -8.48 3.48 -4.39
N ALA A 168 -9.16 4.14 -3.45
CA ALA A 168 -10.40 3.61 -2.88
C ALA A 168 -11.52 3.50 -3.92
N ARG A 169 -11.63 4.48 -4.84
CA ARG A 169 -12.61 4.43 -5.95
C ARG A 169 -12.31 3.26 -6.89
N PHE A 170 -11.05 3.05 -7.27
CA PHE A 170 -10.67 1.91 -8.11
C PHE A 170 -10.95 0.58 -7.42
N ALA A 171 -10.60 0.46 -6.13
CA ALA A 171 -10.81 -0.78 -5.38
C ALA A 171 -12.29 -1.14 -5.23
N VAL A 172 -13.16 -0.15 -5.00
CA VAL A 172 -14.61 -0.39 -4.89
C VAL A 172 -15.24 -0.62 -6.27
N ALA A 173 -14.87 0.18 -7.27
CA ALA A 173 -15.37 -0.02 -8.63
C ALA A 173 -15.00 -1.41 -9.19
N ALA A 174 -13.84 -1.93 -8.83
CA ALA A 174 -13.43 -3.27 -9.25
C ALA A 174 -14.38 -4.37 -8.77
N LEU A 175 -15.12 -4.17 -7.68
CA LEU A 175 -16.09 -5.19 -7.20
C LEU A 175 -17.19 -5.48 -8.21
N GLU A 176 -17.63 -4.46 -8.94
CA GLU A 176 -18.79 -4.51 -9.83
C GLU A 176 -18.44 -4.61 -11.32
N ARG A 177 -17.15 -4.46 -11.68
CA ARG A 177 -16.74 -4.41 -13.09
C ARG A 177 -16.21 -5.75 -13.56
N PRO A 178 -16.96 -6.49 -14.43
CA PRO A 178 -16.54 -7.78 -14.97
C PRO A 178 -15.22 -7.71 -15.74
N GLU A 179 -14.94 -6.59 -16.40
CA GLU A 179 -13.72 -6.35 -17.15
C GLU A 179 -12.46 -6.32 -16.30
N THR A 180 -12.60 -6.21 -14.98
CA THR A 180 -11.46 -6.24 -14.05
C THR A 180 -11.18 -7.61 -13.45
N VAL A 181 -12.04 -8.59 -13.72
CA VAL A 181 -11.90 -9.96 -13.21
C VAL A 181 -10.69 -10.62 -13.84
N ARG A 182 -9.86 -11.25 -12.97
CA ARG A 182 -8.60 -11.91 -13.30
C ARG A 182 -7.61 -10.98 -14.01
N GLY A 183 -7.61 -9.70 -13.63
CA GLY A 183 -6.76 -8.67 -14.19
C GLY A 183 -5.87 -7.99 -13.16
N SER A 184 -4.69 -7.54 -13.64
CA SER A 184 -3.72 -6.73 -12.89
C SER A 184 -3.62 -5.35 -13.54
N PHE A 185 -3.78 -4.29 -12.75
CA PHE A 185 -3.86 -2.93 -13.25
C PHE A 185 -2.90 -2.01 -12.51
N PRO A 186 -2.02 -1.28 -13.22
CA PRO A 186 -1.25 -0.21 -12.62
C PRO A 186 -2.19 0.95 -12.24
N VAL A 187 -2.11 1.39 -10.99
CA VAL A 187 -2.95 2.46 -10.45
C VAL A 187 -2.05 3.55 -9.91
N VAL A 188 -1.84 4.59 -10.73
CA VAL A 188 -0.85 5.65 -10.52
C VAL A 188 -1.45 7.03 -10.72
N GLY A 189 -0.78 8.07 -10.24
CA GLY A 189 -1.20 9.45 -10.47
C GLY A 189 -0.93 9.90 -11.91
N SER A 190 -1.63 10.92 -12.34
CA SER A 190 -1.54 11.49 -13.70
C SER A 190 -0.22 12.18 -14.03
N LYS A 191 0.61 12.47 -13.03
CA LYS A 191 1.91 13.10 -13.18
C LYS A 191 2.93 12.48 -12.23
N ALA A 192 4.12 12.19 -12.76
CA ALA A 192 5.27 11.82 -11.92
C ALA A 192 5.96 13.09 -11.38
N TRP A 193 6.37 13.04 -10.11
CA TRP A 193 7.00 14.12 -9.37
C TRP A 193 8.33 13.64 -8.80
N ASN A 194 9.41 14.37 -9.06
CA ASN A 194 10.65 14.14 -8.33
C ASN A 194 10.64 14.90 -6.99
N THR A 195 11.54 14.51 -6.10
CA THR A 195 11.64 15.11 -4.76
C THR A 195 11.86 16.62 -4.78
N GLY A 196 12.66 17.12 -5.73
CA GLY A 196 12.91 18.57 -5.88
C GLY A 196 11.65 19.33 -6.27
N GLU A 197 10.85 18.80 -7.20
CA GLU A 197 9.57 19.38 -7.60
C GLU A 197 8.56 19.40 -6.47
N LEU A 198 8.52 18.32 -5.62
CA LEU A 198 7.65 18.27 -4.45
C LEU A 198 8.04 19.32 -3.41
N VAL A 199 9.33 19.46 -3.13
CA VAL A 199 9.83 20.49 -2.20
C VAL A 199 9.45 21.88 -2.73
N GLN A 200 9.72 22.19 -4.01
CA GLN A 200 9.34 23.46 -4.62
C GLN A 200 7.82 23.70 -4.60
N LEU A 201 7.01 22.65 -4.77
CA LEU A 201 5.56 22.76 -4.64
C LEU A 201 5.18 23.17 -3.22
N CYS A 202 5.77 22.53 -2.20
CA CYS A 202 5.53 22.85 -0.80
C CYS A 202 5.97 24.28 -0.45
N GLU A 203 7.11 24.74 -0.98
CA GLU A 203 7.59 26.13 -0.82
C GLU A 203 6.59 27.15 -1.43
N ARG A 204 6.14 26.90 -2.66
CA ARG A 204 5.16 27.75 -3.32
C ARG A 204 3.82 27.82 -2.57
N CYS A 205 3.34 26.68 -2.09
CA CYS A 205 2.06 26.62 -1.36
C CYS A 205 2.13 27.23 0.04
N SER A 206 3.29 27.14 0.71
CA SER A 206 3.47 27.61 2.07
C SER A 206 4.00 29.05 2.16
N GLY A 207 4.63 29.55 1.09
CA GLY A 207 5.37 30.83 1.11
C GLY A 207 6.67 30.77 1.93
N LYS A 208 7.13 29.58 2.32
CA LYS A 208 8.34 29.37 3.15
C LYS A 208 9.42 28.64 2.36
N ALA A 209 10.68 29.00 2.59
CA ALA A 209 11.81 28.27 2.04
C ALA A 209 12.07 26.98 2.79
N ALA A 210 12.30 25.89 2.08
CA ALA A 210 12.61 24.58 2.65
C ALA A 210 14.08 24.49 3.06
N ARG A 211 14.34 23.86 4.21
CA ARG A 211 15.67 23.43 4.62
C ARG A 211 15.84 21.97 4.23
N VAL A 212 16.53 21.70 3.13
CA VAL A 212 16.69 20.34 2.60
C VAL A 212 18.03 19.76 3.04
N PHE A 213 18.01 18.59 3.67
CA PHE A 213 19.20 17.81 3.94
C PHE A 213 19.16 16.50 3.13
N ARG A 214 20.16 16.30 2.28
CA ARG A 214 20.28 15.09 1.46
C ARG A 214 21.09 14.04 2.22
N VAL A 215 20.47 12.91 2.54
CA VAL A 215 21.15 11.77 3.17
C VAL A 215 21.95 11.04 2.10
N PRO A 216 23.27 10.94 2.26
CA PRO A 216 24.09 10.17 1.33
C PRO A 216 23.68 8.70 1.30
N PRO A 217 23.64 8.04 0.11
CA PRO A 217 23.18 6.64 -0.01
C PRO A 217 23.98 5.65 0.85
N PHE A 218 25.29 5.90 1.07
CA PHE A 218 26.12 5.02 1.89
C PHE A 218 25.69 5.00 3.37
N LEU A 219 25.16 6.12 3.89
CA LEU A 219 24.65 6.18 5.27
C LEU A 219 23.35 5.37 5.42
N ILE A 220 22.52 5.35 4.39
CA ILE A 220 21.29 4.53 4.38
C ILE A 220 21.67 3.06 4.46
N LYS A 221 22.60 2.60 3.60
CA LYS A 221 23.10 1.21 3.62
C LYS A 221 23.78 0.82 4.94
N LEU A 222 24.49 1.76 5.56
CA LEU A 222 25.10 1.53 6.88
C LEU A 222 24.02 1.35 7.96
N LEU A 223 22.95 2.15 7.91
CA LEU A 223 21.81 2.04 8.82
C LEU A 223 20.99 0.76 8.58
N GLU A 224 20.79 0.35 7.33
CA GLU A 224 20.16 -0.93 6.98
C GLU A 224 20.95 -2.10 7.60
N GLY A 225 22.28 -2.11 7.44
CA GLY A 225 23.14 -3.13 8.04
C GLY A 225 23.11 -3.13 9.56
N ALA A 226 23.05 -1.96 10.20
CA ALA A 226 23.00 -1.86 11.65
C ALA A 226 21.61 -2.24 12.23
N THR A 227 20.53 -1.91 11.53
CA THR A 227 19.15 -2.20 11.99
C THR A 227 18.74 -3.64 11.76
N SER A 228 19.35 -4.35 10.81
CA SER A 228 19.09 -5.78 10.57
C SER A 228 19.46 -6.69 11.75
N PHE A 229 20.28 -6.22 12.68
CA PHE A 229 20.65 -6.96 13.90
C PHE A 229 19.66 -6.80 15.06
N PHE A 230 18.68 -5.90 14.96
CA PHE A 230 17.70 -5.67 16.01
C PHE A 230 16.31 -6.06 15.51
N GLU A 231 15.72 -7.11 16.08
CA GLU A 231 14.37 -7.59 15.70
C GLU A 231 13.29 -6.50 15.58
N PRO A 232 13.19 -5.50 16.49
CA PRO A 232 12.20 -4.43 16.34
C PRO A 232 12.46 -3.48 15.16
N ALA A 233 13.69 -3.47 14.62
CA ALA A 233 14.10 -2.57 13.55
C ALA A 233 14.04 -3.20 12.15
N VAL A 234 13.76 -4.51 12.04
CA VAL A 234 13.69 -5.23 10.76
C VAL A 234 12.67 -4.58 9.81
N ASN A 235 11.47 -4.28 10.30
CA ASN A 235 10.45 -3.62 9.49
C ASN A 235 10.87 -2.21 9.02
N VAL A 236 11.75 -1.53 9.75
CA VAL A 236 12.29 -0.21 9.38
C VAL A 236 13.31 -0.36 8.25
N ALA A 237 14.24 -1.33 8.38
CA ALA A 237 15.25 -1.61 7.35
C ALA A 237 14.59 -2.01 6.01
N GLU A 238 13.59 -2.87 6.05
CA GLU A 238 12.85 -3.32 4.86
C GLU A 238 12.08 -2.17 4.19
N ARG A 239 11.59 -1.21 4.96
CA ARG A 239 10.94 -0.01 4.40
C ARG A 239 11.91 1.01 3.84
N LEU A 240 13.12 1.09 4.39
CA LEU A 240 14.20 1.90 3.79
C LEU A 240 14.60 1.32 2.44
N ALA A 241 14.78 0.00 2.34
CA ALA A 241 15.03 -0.69 1.08
C ALA A 241 13.89 -0.47 0.06
N PHE A 242 12.64 -0.49 0.51
CA PHE A 242 11.48 -0.15 -0.33
C PHE A 242 11.53 1.32 -0.79
N ALA A 243 11.90 2.26 0.06
CA ALA A 243 12.01 3.68 -0.29
C ALA A 243 13.09 3.94 -1.35
N GLU A 244 14.21 3.18 -1.34
CA GLU A 244 15.24 3.26 -2.39
C GLU A 244 14.70 2.79 -3.75
N VAL A 245 13.92 1.72 -3.76
CA VAL A 245 13.40 1.11 -4.98
C VAL A 245 12.17 1.84 -5.50
N SER A 246 11.31 2.35 -4.64
CA SER A 246 10.15 3.15 -5.06
C SER A 246 10.54 4.39 -5.88
N GLY A 247 11.76 4.89 -5.67
CA GLY A 247 12.38 5.87 -6.53
C GLY A 247 12.78 5.37 -7.93
N CYS A 248 13.00 4.07 -8.14
CA CYS A 248 13.37 3.47 -9.43
C CYS A 248 12.17 2.98 -10.28
N LEU A 249 11.00 2.82 -9.68
CA LEU A 249 9.86 2.12 -10.27
C LEU A 249 9.24 2.76 -11.52
N LEU A 250 9.55 4.01 -11.83
CA LEU A 250 8.89 4.74 -12.92
C LEU A 250 9.77 5.06 -14.11
N TYR A 251 11.05 4.66 -14.09
CA TYR A 251 11.93 4.92 -15.22
C TYR A 251 11.99 3.79 -16.26
N THR A 252 11.30 2.69 -16.03
CA THR A 252 11.35 1.50 -16.90
C THR A 252 10.03 1.14 -17.55
N SER A 253 9.00 1.96 -17.43
CA SER A 253 7.74 1.61 -18.08
C SER A 253 7.45 2.55 -19.24
N ASP A 254 7.36 1.98 -20.42
CA ASP A 254 6.59 2.47 -21.55
C ASP A 254 5.13 2.80 -21.17
N ALA A 255 4.73 2.52 -19.91
CA ALA A 255 3.41 2.83 -19.35
C ALA A 255 3.13 4.35 -19.23
N ALA A 256 4.14 5.21 -19.27
CA ALA A 256 3.93 6.66 -19.34
C ALA A 256 3.56 7.12 -20.76
N ASP A 257 3.95 6.37 -21.80
CA ASP A 257 3.60 6.66 -23.18
C ASP A 257 2.22 6.10 -23.56
N ASP A 258 1.80 4.99 -22.96
CA ASP A 258 0.47 4.40 -23.19
C ASP A 258 -0.68 5.21 -22.56
N VAL A 259 -0.43 6.03 -21.54
CA VAL A 259 -1.45 6.89 -20.89
C VAL A 259 -1.76 8.14 -21.72
N ASN A 260 -0.90 8.54 -22.65
CA ASN A 260 -1.11 9.69 -23.52
C ASN A 260 -1.74 9.34 -24.87
N GLY A 261 -2.16 8.10 -25.07
CA GLY A 261 -2.71 7.55 -26.32
C GLY A 261 -4.23 7.27 -26.31
N VAL A 262 -4.99 7.81 -25.35
CA VAL A 262 -6.48 7.72 -25.35
C VAL A 262 -7.09 9.07 -25.07
#